data_b59a64a872a12f00f3c7d1d7a8519d2a
#
_entry.id   b59a64a872a12f00f3c7d1d7a8519d2a
#
_cell.length_a   1.000
_cell.length_b   1.000
_cell.length_c   1.000
_cell.angle_alpha   90.00
_cell.angle_beta   90.00
_cell.angle_gamma   90.00
#
_symmetry.space_group_name_H-M   'P 1'
#
loop_
_entity.id
_entity.type
_entity.pdbx_description
1 polymer ?
#
loop_
_entity_poly.entity_id
_entity_poly.type
_entity_poly.pdbx_seq_one_letter_code
_entity_poly.pdbx_strand_id
1 'polypeptide(L)'
;VGSEMCIRDRVGGSRVVTPLFRHMDAESQGHLDRAVVAQNVSAVTGDCMMLRRSAYEEVGGFSEEFTLFYADVDFCLKVRNAGYYTVFTPHVLLSHLHSVSRMRIRSKEISIRRRKEAALLQSAWPSIFVEGDAFYNPNLNPDSSYFAMKRGKPQG
;
A
#
# COMPACT_ATOMS: atom_id res chain seq x y z
N VAL A 1 10.14 8.94 19.78
CA VAL A 1 10.39 8.10 18.60
C VAL A 1 9.05 7.50 18.24
N GLY A 2 8.33 8.13 17.29
CA GLY A 2 7.03 7.62 16.86
C GLY A 2 7.22 6.37 16.02
N SER A 3 6.73 5.23 16.49
CA SER A 3 6.59 4.04 15.64
C SER A 3 5.40 4.26 14.71
N GLU A 4 5.66 4.51 13.43
CA GLU A 4 4.59 4.54 12.44
C GLU A 4 4.27 3.12 12.00
N MET A 5 3.04 2.65 12.19
CA MET A 5 2.54 1.44 11.54
C MET A 5 2.24 1.75 10.07
N CYS A 6 3.16 1.44 9.19
CA CYS A 6 2.98 1.49 7.74
C CYS A 6 3.16 0.09 7.14
N ILE A 7 2.24 -0.82 7.44
CA ILE A 7 2.47 -2.25 7.13
C ILE A 7 1.69 -2.72 5.92
N ARG A 8 0.69 -1.98 5.46
CA ARG A 8 -0.13 -2.37 4.31
C ARG A 8 -0.71 -1.17 3.58
N ASP A 9 -0.85 -1.34 2.29
CA ASP A 9 -1.36 -0.33 1.39
C ASP A 9 -2.67 -0.79 0.76
N ARG A 10 -3.59 0.15 0.64
CA ARG A 10 -4.74 0.06 -0.22
C ARG A 10 -4.41 0.71 -1.55
N VAL A 11 -4.75 0.06 -2.65
CA VAL A 11 -4.54 0.57 -4.00
C VAL A 11 -5.83 1.19 -4.54
N GLY A 12 -5.71 2.32 -5.24
CA GLY A 12 -6.83 3.06 -5.81
C GLY A 12 -7.26 4.29 -4.99
N GLY A 13 -8.23 5.05 -5.51
CA GLY A 13 -8.64 6.35 -4.98
C GLY A 13 -7.81 7.50 -5.53
N SER A 14 -8.01 8.71 -4.97
CA SER A 14 -7.35 9.92 -5.47
C SER A 14 -5.84 9.94 -5.21
N ARG A 15 -5.39 9.19 -4.21
CA ARG A 15 -3.97 9.10 -3.81
C ARG A 15 -3.20 7.98 -4.49
N VAL A 16 -3.82 7.23 -5.40
CA VAL A 16 -3.24 6.07 -6.07
C VAL A 16 -2.96 4.91 -5.09
N VAL A 17 -2.24 5.17 -4.02
CA VAL A 17 -1.98 4.25 -2.90
C VAL A 17 -2.17 5.00 -1.59
N THR A 18 -2.93 4.41 -0.67
CA THR A 18 -3.19 4.96 0.65
C THR A 18 -2.67 4.00 1.72
N PRO A 19 -1.63 4.39 2.47
CA PRO A 19 -1.15 3.62 3.62
C PRO A 19 -2.24 3.55 4.69
N LEU A 20 -2.58 2.33 5.10
CA LEU A 20 -3.53 2.10 6.18
C LEU A 20 -2.81 2.16 7.53
N PHE A 21 -3.50 2.68 8.55
CA PHE A 21 -3.01 2.84 9.94
C PHE A 21 -1.79 3.76 10.08
N ARG A 22 -1.58 4.65 9.12
CA ARG A 22 -0.49 5.62 9.20
C ARG A 22 -0.66 6.51 10.43
N HIS A 23 0.42 6.72 11.19
CA HIS A 23 0.45 7.50 12.44
C HIS A 23 -0.45 6.94 13.56
N MET A 24 -0.85 5.68 13.47
CA MET A 24 -1.52 5.01 14.58
C MET A 24 -0.51 4.58 15.64
N ASP A 25 -0.98 4.56 16.88
CA ASP A 25 -0.23 3.98 17.99
C ASP A 25 0.05 2.50 17.72
N ALA A 26 1.26 2.04 18.02
CA ALA A 26 1.68 0.66 17.81
C ALA A 26 0.85 -0.36 18.62
N GLU A 27 0.26 0.07 19.72
CA GLU A 27 -0.60 -0.77 20.56
C GLU A 27 -2.08 -0.77 20.10
N SER A 28 -2.43 0.07 19.12
CA SER A 28 -3.80 0.15 18.63
C SER A 28 -4.18 -1.08 17.82
N GLN A 29 -5.35 -1.65 18.12
CA GLN A 29 -5.91 -2.79 17.36
C GLN A 29 -6.47 -2.38 15.99
N GLY A 30 -6.57 -1.07 15.73
CA GLY A 30 -7.12 -0.54 14.48
C GLY A 30 -8.64 -0.69 14.39
N HIS A 31 -9.18 -0.26 13.25
CA HIS A 31 -10.62 -0.38 12.98
C HIS A 31 -11.04 -1.86 12.88
N LEU A 32 -11.94 -2.30 13.76
CA LEU A 32 -12.43 -3.68 13.84
C LEU A 32 -11.26 -4.69 13.95
N ASP A 33 -10.32 -4.44 14.81
CA ASP A 33 -9.16 -5.30 15.10
C ASP A 33 -8.28 -5.64 13.87
N ARG A 34 -8.44 -4.89 12.80
CA ARG A 34 -7.76 -5.17 11.54
C ARG A 34 -6.23 -5.02 11.60
N ALA A 35 -5.69 -4.35 12.60
CA ALA A 35 -4.25 -4.24 12.80
C ALA A 35 -3.65 -5.47 13.50
N VAL A 36 -4.48 -6.31 14.15
CA VAL A 36 -4.04 -7.45 14.96
C VAL A 36 -4.51 -8.81 14.42
N VAL A 37 -5.12 -8.84 13.23
CA VAL A 37 -5.54 -10.09 12.56
C VAL A 37 -4.85 -10.27 11.22
N ALA A 38 -4.49 -11.52 10.90
CA ALA A 38 -3.98 -11.85 9.58
C ALA A 38 -5.09 -11.72 8.53
N GLN A 39 -4.78 -11.06 7.39
CA GLN A 39 -5.78 -10.85 6.35
C GLN A 39 -5.13 -10.64 4.98
N ASN A 40 -5.89 -10.93 3.93
CA ASN A 40 -5.49 -10.59 2.57
C ASN A 40 -5.57 -9.08 2.35
N VAL A 41 -4.58 -8.55 1.64
CA VAL A 41 -4.47 -7.12 1.28
C VAL A 41 -3.99 -6.99 -0.15
N SER A 42 -4.22 -5.83 -0.78
CA SER A 42 -3.76 -5.60 -2.15
C SER A 42 -2.27 -5.38 -2.24
N ALA A 43 -1.66 -4.76 -1.24
CA ALA A 43 -0.22 -4.58 -1.16
C ALA A 43 0.27 -4.48 0.28
N VAL A 44 1.54 -4.79 0.49
CA VAL A 44 2.30 -4.53 1.72
C VAL A 44 3.52 -3.70 1.37
N THR A 45 4.00 -2.90 2.32
CA THR A 45 5.21 -2.10 2.11
C THR A 45 6.46 -2.98 1.99
N GLY A 46 7.37 -2.60 1.12
CA GLY A 46 8.68 -3.23 0.97
C GLY A 46 9.60 -3.09 2.19
N ASP A 47 9.26 -2.24 3.16
CA ASP A 47 10.03 -2.06 4.39
C ASP A 47 10.10 -3.35 5.24
N CYS A 48 9.05 -4.19 5.15
CA CYS A 48 9.03 -5.52 5.76
C CYS A 48 8.15 -6.47 4.92
N MET A 49 8.76 -7.15 3.97
CA MET A 49 8.09 -8.07 3.07
C MET A 49 8.84 -9.41 3.04
N MET A 50 8.11 -10.51 3.19
CA MET A 50 8.60 -11.86 2.97
C MET A 50 7.88 -12.47 1.76
N LEU A 51 8.61 -13.13 0.89
CA LEU A 51 8.05 -13.70 -0.33
C LEU A 51 8.68 -15.04 -0.67
N ARG A 52 7.95 -15.86 -1.40
CA ARG A 52 8.46 -17.10 -1.96
C ARG A 52 9.37 -16.76 -3.14
N ARG A 53 10.58 -17.33 -3.15
CA ARG A 53 11.54 -17.14 -4.25
C ARG A 53 10.95 -17.55 -5.60
N SER A 54 10.24 -18.69 -5.66
CA SER A 54 9.59 -19.14 -6.89
C SER A 54 8.55 -18.14 -7.42
N ALA A 55 7.73 -17.55 -6.55
CA ALA A 55 6.75 -16.53 -6.95
C ALA A 55 7.45 -15.24 -7.43
N TYR A 56 8.57 -14.87 -6.80
CA TYR A 56 9.37 -13.73 -7.24
C TYR A 56 9.94 -13.94 -8.66
N GLU A 57 10.51 -15.11 -8.90
CA GLU A 57 11.10 -15.47 -10.20
C GLU A 57 10.01 -15.59 -11.29
N GLU A 58 8.86 -16.18 -10.96
CA GLU A 58 7.72 -16.34 -11.88
C GLU A 58 7.18 -15.01 -12.41
N VAL A 59 7.08 -13.98 -11.54
CA VAL A 59 6.54 -12.68 -11.95
C VAL A 59 7.62 -11.72 -12.46
N GLY A 60 8.87 -12.16 -12.56
CA GLY A 60 9.99 -11.35 -13.06
C GLY A 60 10.51 -10.31 -12.05
N GLY A 61 10.21 -10.48 -10.76
CA GLY A 61 10.72 -9.63 -9.70
C GLY A 61 10.17 -8.21 -9.69
N PHE A 62 10.91 -7.30 -9.04
CA PHE A 62 10.57 -5.88 -9.03
C PHE A 62 10.83 -5.22 -10.38
N SER A 63 9.94 -4.31 -10.77
CA SER A 63 10.09 -3.50 -11.99
C SER A 63 11.12 -2.40 -11.79
N GLU A 64 12.11 -2.30 -12.67
CA GLU A 64 13.14 -1.25 -12.62
C GLU A 64 12.59 0.15 -12.93
N GLU A 65 11.39 0.23 -13.50
CA GLU A 65 10.72 1.50 -13.79
C GLU A 65 10.30 2.26 -12.52
N PHE A 66 10.08 1.53 -11.41
CA PHE A 66 9.78 2.10 -10.10
C PHE A 66 11.06 2.20 -9.29
N THR A 67 11.61 3.38 -9.18
CA THR A 67 12.92 3.60 -8.56
C THR A 67 12.88 4.10 -7.12
N LEU A 68 11.74 4.68 -6.69
CA LEU A 68 11.62 5.27 -5.35
C LEU A 68 10.25 5.00 -4.70
N PHE A 69 9.19 4.88 -5.49
CA PHE A 69 7.83 4.67 -5.03
C PHE A 69 7.20 3.50 -5.77
N TYR A 70 6.23 2.86 -5.13
CA TYR A 70 5.31 1.87 -5.71
C TYR A 70 5.92 0.59 -6.28
N ALA A 71 7.24 0.35 -6.18
CA ALA A 71 7.85 -0.92 -6.61
C ALA A 71 7.26 -2.13 -5.86
N ASP A 72 7.02 -1.96 -4.56
CA ASP A 72 6.38 -2.93 -3.69
C ASP A 72 4.91 -3.17 -4.07
N VAL A 73 4.19 -2.10 -4.39
CA VAL A 73 2.79 -2.17 -4.83
C VAL A 73 2.68 -2.87 -6.18
N ASP A 74 3.50 -2.47 -7.17
CA ASP A 74 3.55 -3.12 -8.49
C ASP A 74 3.85 -4.62 -8.35
N PHE A 75 4.84 -4.96 -7.52
CA PHE A 75 5.19 -6.35 -7.24
C PHE A 75 4.01 -7.12 -6.63
N CYS A 76 3.33 -6.58 -5.61
CA CYS A 76 2.15 -7.21 -5.03
C CYS A 76 1.03 -7.43 -6.06
N LEU A 77 0.83 -6.49 -6.99
CA LEU A 77 -0.15 -6.63 -8.05
C LEU A 77 0.25 -7.68 -9.09
N LYS A 78 1.55 -7.81 -9.42
CA LYS A 78 2.07 -8.89 -10.27
C LYS A 78 1.82 -10.27 -9.65
N VAL A 79 2.19 -10.48 -8.39
CA VAL A 79 1.96 -11.76 -7.69
C VAL A 79 0.48 -12.07 -7.60
N ARG A 80 -0.37 -11.09 -7.38
CA ARG A 80 -1.83 -11.27 -7.40
C ARG A 80 -2.33 -11.68 -8.77
N ASN A 81 -1.85 -11.05 -9.84
CA ASN A 81 -2.22 -11.39 -11.22
C ASN A 81 -1.77 -12.82 -11.60
N ALA A 82 -0.70 -13.33 -10.98
CA ALA A 82 -0.25 -14.71 -11.09
C ALA A 82 -1.05 -15.71 -10.19
N GLY A 83 -2.10 -15.25 -9.51
CA GLY A 83 -2.98 -16.11 -8.70
C GLY A 83 -2.56 -16.27 -7.24
N TYR A 84 -1.58 -15.54 -6.76
CA TYR A 84 -1.15 -15.56 -5.36
C TYR A 84 -1.90 -14.52 -4.52
N TYR A 85 -1.80 -14.66 -3.21
CA TYR A 85 -2.32 -13.69 -2.24
C TYR A 85 -1.19 -12.98 -1.52
N THR A 86 -1.38 -11.69 -1.28
CA THR A 86 -0.57 -10.91 -0.35
C THR A 86 -1.26 -10.92 1.01
N VAL A 87 -0.58 -11.43 2.02
CA VAL A 87 -1.12 -11.58 3.37
C VAL A 87 -0.41 -10.65 4.33
N PHE A 88 -1.16 -9.79 4.99
CA PHE A 88 -0.70 -9.07 6.16
C PHE A 88 -0.74 -10.01 7.37
N THR A 89 0.35 -10.07 8.15
CA THR A 89 0.41 -10.79 9.42
C THR A 89 0.85 -9.86 10.55
N PRO A 90 0.12 -9.82 11.68
CA PRO A 90 0.47 -8.99 12.83
C PRO A 90 1.49 -9.65 13.76
N HIS A 91 1.89 -10.90 13.49
CA HIS A 91 2.77 -11.67 14.37
C HIS A 91 4.25 -11.24 14.30
N VAL A 92 4.59 -10.36 13.35
CA VAL A 92 5.93 -9.79 13.22
C VAL A 92 5.83 -8.28 13.40
N LEU A 93 6.46 -7.78 14.45
CA LEU A 93 6.55 -6.36 14.76
C LEU A 93 7.99 -5.90 14.61
N LEU A 94 8.21 -4.91 13.76
CA LEU A 94 9.51 -4.29 13.52
C LEU A 94 9.43 -2.78 13.71
N SER A 95 10.49 -2.18 14.23
CA SER A 95 10.61 -0.73 14.32
C SER A 95 11.34 -0.20 13.09
N HIS A 96 10.68 0.67 12.32
CA HIS A 96 11.28 1.36 11.18
C HIS A 96 11.82 2.72 11.63
N LEU A 97 13.14 2.84 11.68
CA LEU A 97 13.81 4.12 11.91
C LEU A 97 13.80 4.91 10.60
N HIS A 98 12.88 5.84 10.48
CA HIS A 98 12.58 6.68 9.31
C HIS A 98 13.64 6.73 8.19
N SER A 99 13.20 6.56 6.95
CA SER A 99 14.05 6.46 5.76
C SER A 99 14.96 7.70 5.58
N VAL A 100 16.18 7.61 6.10
CA VAL A 100 17.25 8.60 5.90
C VAL A 100 17.53 8.83 4.42
N SER A 101 17.29 7.83 3.57
CA SER A 101 17.46 7.91 2.12
C SER A 101 16.57 8.96 1.44
N ARG A 102 15.32 9.13 1.89
CA ARG A 102 14.40 10.14 1.32
C ARG A 102 14.72 11.57 1.76
N MET A 103 15.38 11.76 2.89
CA MET A 103 15.75 13.08 3.39
C MET A 103 16.86 13.76 2.57
N ARG A 104 17.63 13.01 1.78
CA ARG A 104 18.71 13.52 0.94
C ARG A 104 18.25 14.05 -0.43
N ILE A 105 17.02 13.78 -0.83
CA ILE A 105 16.48 14.21 -2.13
C ILE A 105 15.68 15.50 -1.95
N ARG A 106 15.85 16.46 -2.85
CA ARG A 106 15.10 17.73 -2.83
C ARG A 106 13.59 17.45 -2.91
N SER A 107 12.80 18.10 -2.08
CA SER A 107 11.35 17.86 -1.94
C SER A 107 10.58 18.01 -3.26
N LYS A 108 11.01 18.92 -4.14
CA LYS A 108 10.43 19.11 -5.47
C LYS A 108 10.68 17.92 -6.39
N GLU A 109 11.88 17.35 -6.38
CA GLU A 109 12.25 16.16 -7.18
C GLU A 109 11.46 14.93 -6.72
N ILE A 110 11.32 14.74 -5.41
CA ILE A 110 10.48 13.68 -4.83
C ILE A 110 9.04 13.79 -5.34
N SER A 111 8.47 14.99 -5.33
CA SER A 111 7.09 15.21 -5.76
C SER A 111 6.88 14.94 -7.25
N ILE A 112 7.82 15.35 -8.08
CA ILE A 112 7.79 15.08 -9.53
C ILE A 112 7.88 13.58 -9.78
N ARG A 113 8.84 12.89 -9.15
CA ARG A 113 9.04 11.45 -9.29
C ARG A 113 7.82 10.68 -8.82
N ARG A 114 7.25 11.03 -7.65
CA ARG A 114 6.03 10.38 -7.15
C ARG A 114 4.88 10.48 -8.15
N ARG A 115 4.67 11.65 -8.77
CA ARG A 115 3.61 11.83 -9.79
C ARG A 115 3.87 10.98 -11.02
N LYS A 116 5.12 10.91 -11.47
CA LYS A 116 5.52 10.09 -12.64
C LYS A 116 5.29 8.61 -12.37
N GLU A 117 5.78 8.10 -11.24
CA GLU A 117 5.62 6.70 -10.88
C GLU A 117 4.16 6.34 -10.53
N ALA A 118 3.38 7.29 -9.99
CA ALA A 118 1.94 7.12 -9.80
C ALA A 118 1.18 6.95 -11.14
N ALA A 119 1.50 7.77 -12.13
CA ALA A 119 0.91 7.66 -13.47
C ALA A 119 1.32 6.34 -14.15
N LEU A 120 2.56 5.90 -13.96
CA LEU A 120 3.04 4.61 -14.45
C LEU A 120 2.26 3.45 -13.82
N LEU A 121 2.06 3.46 -12.49
CA LEU A 121 1.28 2.43 -11.80
C LEU A 121 -0.17 2.38 -12.29
N GLN A 122 -0.81 3.55 -12.48
CA GLN A 122 -2.17 3.63 -13.01
C GLN A 122 -2.26 3.09 -14.45
N SER A 123 -1.26 3.35 -15.27
CA SER A 123 -1.18 2.85 -16.65
C SER A 123 -0.95 1.35 -16.71
N ALA A 124 -0.12 0.81 -15.81
CA ALA A 124 0.17 -0.63 -15.73
C ALA A 124 -1.01 -1.45 -15.19
N TRP A 125 -1.81 -0.88 -14.28
CA TRP A 125 -2.88 -1.58 -13.55
C TRP A 125 -4.23 -0.87 -13.61
N PRO A 126 -4.77 -0.53 -14.81
CA PRO A 126 -5.98 0.30 -14.92
C PRO A 126 -7.21 -0.33 -14.25
N SER A 127 -7.34 -1.66 -14.26
CA SER A 127 -8.51 -2.37 -13.70
C SER A 127 -8.72 -2.08 -12.22
N ILE A 128 -7.66 -2.08 -11.40
CA ILE A 128 -7.79 -1.84 -9.96
C ILE A 128 -8.24 -0.40 -9.64
N PHE A 129 -7.95 0.55 -10.54
CA PHE A 129 -8.40 1.94 -10.38
C PHE A 129 -9.84 2.15 -10.82
N VAL A 130 -10.35 1.31 -11.70
CA VAL A 130 -11.75 1.32 -12.17
C VAL A 130 -12.65 0.49 -11.24
N GLU A 131 -12.25 -0.73 -10.94
CA GLU A 131 -13.04 -1.70 -10.16
C GLU A 131 -12.90 -1.47 -8.65
N GLY A 132 -11.79 -0.88 -8.22
CA GLY A 132 -11.44 -0.68 -6.82
C GLY A 132 -10.62 -1.82 -6.23
N ASP A 133 -10.21 -1.63 -4.99
CA ASP A 133 -9.41 -2.61 -4.24
C ASP A 133 -10.31 -3.75 -3.72
N ALA A 134 -10.08 -4.97 -4.18
CA ALA A 134 -10.90 -6.15 -3.83
C ALA A 134 -10.85 -6.52 -2.33
N PHE A 135 -9.84 -6.06 -1.59
CA PHE A 135 -9.71 -6.32 -0.16
C PHE A 135 -10.13 -5.11 0.70
N TYR A 136 -10.73 -4.10 0.07
CA TYR A 136 -11.21 -2.90 0.76
C TYR A 136 -12.72 -2.72 0.55
N ASN A 137 -13.45 -2.50 1.65
CA ASN A 137 -14.90 -2.35 1.58
C ASN A 137 -15.29 -1.14 0.71
N PRO A 138 -16.11 -1.32 -0.35
CA PRO A 138 -16.47 -0.25 -1.27
C PRO A 138 -17.30 0.88 -0.64
N ASN A 139 -17.88 0.68 0.54
CA ASN A 139 -18.61 1.71 1.28
C ASN A 139 -17.70 2.65 2.08
N LEU A 140 -16.42 2.30 2.23
CA LEU A 140 -15.46 3.12 2.94
C LEU A 140 -14.79 4.12 1.99
N ASN A 141 -14.37 5.26 2.57
CA ASN A 141 -13.65 6.29 1.82
C ASN A 141 -12.26 5.76 1.41
N PRO A 142 -11.98 5.68 0.10
CA PRO A 142 -10.72 5.17 -0.41
C PRO A 142 -9.51 6.03 -0.04
N ASP A 143 -9.67 7.28 0.30
CA ASP A 143 -8.59 8.18 0.66
C ASP A 143 -8.35 8.27 2.18
N SER A 144 -9.11 7.50 2.96
CA SER A 144 -8.96 7.44 4.41
C SER A 144 -7.97 6.36 4.85
N SER A 145 -6.98 6.74 5.64
CA SER A 145 -6.08 5.80 6.33
C SER A 145 -6.74 5.08 7.50
N TYR A 146 -7.95 5.48 7.91
CA TYR A 146 -8.64 5.04 9.12
C TYR A 146 -10.01 4.44 8.85
N PHE A 147 -10.29 3.97 7.63
CA PHE A 147 -11.56 3.32 7.28
C PHE A 147 -12.80 4.19 7.49
N ALA A 148 -12.70 5.50 7.31
CA ALA A 148 -13.86 6.37 7.39
C ALA A 148 -14.92 5.99 6.34
N MET A 149 -16.19 6.17 6.68
CA MET A 149 -17.29 5.98 5.73
C MET A 149 -17.20 6.99 4.57
N LYS A 150 -17.63 6.60 3.38
CA LYS A 150 -17.89 7.56 2.31
C LYS A 150 -18.93 8.56 2.78
N ARG A 151 -18.65 9.85 2.61
CA ARG A 151 -19.69 10.87 2.79
C ARG A 151 -20.74 10.65 1.70
N GLY A 152 -21.98 10.37 2.07
CA GLY A 152 -23.10 10.35 1.14
C GLY A 152 -23.13 11.68 0.39
N LYS A 153 -23.47 11.65 -0.91
CA LYS A 153 -23.84 12.90 -1.60
C LYS A 153 -24.99 13.49 -0.81
N PRO A 154 -24.99 14.81 -0.49
CA PRO A 154 -26.20 15.42 0.05
C PRO A 154 -27.30 15.15 -0.95
N GLN A 155 -28.38 14.53 -0.48
CA GLN A 155 -29.62 14.46 -1.25
C GLN A 155 -30.12 15.90 -1.36
N GLY A 156 -29.92 16.48 -2.54
CA GLY A 156 -30.48 17.77 -2.90
C GLY A 156 -31.96 17.65 -3.22
#